data_6e5d4c10ec068acd7802dca919f42cd1
#
_entry.id   6e5d4c10ec068acd7802dca919f42cd1
#
_cell.length_a   1.000
_cell.length_b   1.000
_cell.length_c   1.000
_cell.angle_alpha   90.00
_cell.angle_beta   90.00
_cell.angle_gamma   90.00
#
_symmetry.space_group_name_H-M   'P 1'
#
loop_
_entity.id
_entity.type
_entity.pdbx_description
1 polymer ?
#
loop_
_entity_poly.entity_id
_entity_poly.type
_entity_poly.pdbx_seq_one_letter_code
_entity_poly.pdbx_strand_id
1 'polypeptide(L)'
;MELSAGDEPETTGVGVTTGFLARRLGVSPTTLRSWDRRYGLGPAVRADGRHRRWSPDDVAMVQEMCRLTAAGLPPAEAARAAKESARDRVAASPALVARARTTARTRTGVRTPEESSTTPPASMTPGSPTGTGLPSTDVAQEGRGLARAAVRLDARAVQERLATAVRTHGLARAWEDVMVPALRAVGRKWESSGDRYVEVEHLLTWHVSATLRHAYVSAAEHGPPAAVSPVLLACTPGEQHTLPLEALNAALAERRVPAVTLGGAVPPEALMAAVQRVGPPAVVLWSQSWSTANLPLARHLAATRWGVRGARTRSRILLSGPGWDTQPGPGLLRPRQLAEALSLLTAPDDRATGPTTPISS
;
A
#
# COMPACT_ATOMS: atom_id res chain seq x y z
N MET A 1 34.72 24.30 10.41
CA MET A 1 33.59 24.03 11.31
C MET A 1 32.71 23.02 10.59
N GLU A 2 32.82 21.80 11.07
CA GLU A 2 32.52 20.55 10.36
C GLU A 2 31.03 20.36 10.10
N LEU A 3 30.73 20.02 8.83
CA LEU A 3 29.44 19.46 8.44
C LEU A 3 29.45 17.95 8.75
N SER A 4 28.65 17.58 9.72
CA SER A 4 28.43 16.19 10.16
C SER A 4 27.72 15.43 9.04
N ALA A 5 28.40 14.41 8.52
CA ALA A 5 27.85 13.40 7.64
C ALA A 5 26.98 12.46 8.51
N GLY A 6 25.70 12.37 8.17
CA GLY A 6 24.72 11.49 8.80
C GLY A 6 24.27 10.39 7.86
N ASP A 7 24.59 9.18 8.25
CA ASP A 7 23.85 7.93 8.01
C ASP A 7 23.75 7.42 6.56
N GLU A 8 24.86 6.92 6.07
CA GLU A 8 24.86 5.91 5.01
C GLU A 8 24.55 4.53 5.60
N PRO A 9 23.63 3.71 5.01
CA PRO A 9 23.39 2.36 5.49
C PRO A 9 24.62 1.47 5.24
N GLU A 10 25.12 0.87 6.31
CA GLU A 10 26.24 -0.10 6.29
C GLU A 10 26.12 -1.12 5.16
N THR A 11 26.92 -0.97 4.12
CA THR A 11 27.18 -1.95 3.08
C THR A 11 28.20 -2.99 3.55
N THR A 12 27.81 -3.84 4.48
CA THR A 12 28.57 -5.05 4.81
C THR A 12 27.80 -6.28 4.34
N GLY A 13 28.00 -6.63 3.08
CA GLY A 13 27.46 -7.83 2.44
C GLY A 13 26.62 -7.51 1.20
N VAL A 14 27.16 -7.83 0.03
CA VAL A 14 26.54 -7.60 -1.29
C VAL A 14 25.19 -8.34 -1.37
N GLY A 15 24.07 -7.66 -1.06
CA GLY A 15 22.72 -8.19 -1.23
C GLY A 15 21.66 -7.50 -0.38
N VAL A 16 20.42 -7.45 -0.88
CA VAL A 16 19.27 -6.84 -0.21
C VAL A 16 18.48 -7.85 0.62
N THR A 17 17.77 -7.40 1.65
CA THR A 17 16.91 -8.27 2.48
C THR A 17 15.63 -8.65 1.74
N THR A 18 15.01 -9.79 2.08
CA THR A 18 13.72 -10.22 1.49
C THR A 18 12.61 -9.17 1.70
N GLY A 19 12.57 -8.53 2.88
CA GLY A 19 11.58 -7.49 3.14
C GLY A 19 11.78 -6.23 2.30
N PHE A 20 13.02 -5.82 2.07
CA PHE A 20 13.33 -4.70 1.18
C PHE A 20 12.96 -5.02 -0.27
N LEU A 21 13.36 -6.22 -0.75
CA LEU A 21 13.05 -6.66 -2.12
C LEU A 21 11.53 -6.77 -2.36
N ALA A 22 10.81 -7.35 -1.41
CA ALA A 22 9.37 -7.49 -1.46
C ALA A 22 8.68 -6.12 -1.61
N ARG A 23 9.05 -5.14 -0.77
CA ARG A 23 8.55 -3.76 -0.88
C ARG A 23 8.88 -3.12 -2.22
N ARG A 24 10.12 -3.30 -2.70
CA ARG A 24 10.57 -2.74 -3.99
C ARG A 24 9.81 -3.32 -5.18
N LEU A 25 9.44 -4.60 -5.11
CA LEU A 25 8.73 -5.30 -6.20
C LEU A 25 7.20 -5.23 -6.06
N GLY A 26 6.67 -4.71 -4.95
CA GLY A 26 5.24 -4.67 -4.69
C GLY A 26 4.60 -6.02 -4.46
N VAL A 27 5.39 -7.00 -4.02
CA VAL A 27 4.92 -8.34 -3.66
C VAL A 27 5.12 -8.57 -2.16
N SER A 28 4.37 -9.52 -1.60
CA SER A 28 4.58 -9.88 -0.20
C SER A 28 5.91 -10.65 -0.02
N PRO A 29 6.58 -10.56 1.13
CA PRO A 29 7.71 -11.45 1.45
C PRO A 29 7.35 -12.92 1.33
N THR A 30 6.10 -13.28 1.55
CA THR A 30 5.55 -14.64 1.42
C THR A 30 5.47 -15.06 -0.04
N THR A 31 5.08 -14.14 -0.93
CA THR A 31 5.10 -14.39 -2.38
C THR A 31 6.50 -14.75 -2.84
N LEU A 32 7.53 -14.00 -2.42
CA LEU A 32 8.92 -14.31 -2.75
C LEU A 32 9.37 -15.67 -2.20
N ARG A 33 8.95 -16.04 -0.97
CA ARG A 33 9.25 -17.37 -0.41
C ARG A 33 8.50 -18.49 -1.15
N SER A 34 7.26 -18.24 -1.58
CA SER A 34 6.47 -19.20 -2.38
C SER A 34 7.11 -19.41 -3.75
N TRP A 35 7.60 -18.35 -4.39
CA TRP A 35 8.31 -18.45 -5.66
C TRP A 35 9.66 -19.14 -5.52
N ASP A 36 10.39 -18.93 -4.42
CA ASP A 36 11.59 -19.71 -4.09
C ASP A 36 11.26 -21.20 -3.97
N ARG A 37 10.22 -21.55 -3.18
CA ARG A 37 9.84 -22.95 -2.95
C ARG A 37 9.28 -23.64 -4.19
N ARG A 38 8.39 -22.96 -4.93
CA ARG A 38 7.69 -23.55 -6.09
C ARG A 38 8.51 -23.54 -7.36
N TYR A 39 9.26 -22.48 -7.56
CA TYR A 39 9.95 -22.22 -8.82
C TYR A 39 11.46 -22.11 -8.65
N GLY A 40 12.00 -22.18 -7.44
CA GLY A 40 13.43 -22.01 -7.17
C GLY A 40 13.94 -20.61 -7.56
N LEU A 41 13.13 -19.59 -7.37
CA LEU A 41 13.47 -18.17 -7.56
C LEU A 41 13.86 -17.57 -6.21
N GLY A 42 14.87 -18.14 -5.56
CA GLY A 42 15.36 -17.71 -4.26
C GLY A 42 16.81 -17.25 -4.33
N PRO A 43 17.32 -16.66 -3.23
CA PRO A 43 18.72 -16.24 -3.18
C PRO A 43 19.67 -17.43 -3.35
N ALA A 44 20.63 -17.29 -4.26
CA ALA A 44 21.59 -18.34 -4.60
C ALA A 44 22.48 -18.73 -3.42
N VAL A 45 22.75 -17.78 -2.50
CA VAL A 45 23.57 -18.03 -1.29
C VAL A 45 22.66 -18.16 -0.08
N ARG A 46 22.61 -19.36 0.49
CA ARG A 46 21.93 -19.68 1.76
C ARG A 46 22.98 -19.74 2.86
N ALA A 47 23.10 -18.70 3.68
CA ALA A 47 23.91 -18.75 4.89
C ALA A 47 23.06 -19.33 6.03
N ASP A 48 23.51 -20.40 6.64
CA ASP A 48 22.84 -21.00 7.80
C ASP A 48 22.72 -20.00 8.95
N GLY A 49 21.50 -19.81 9.45
CA GLY A 49 21.19 -18.98 10.61
C GLY A 49 21.17 -17.46 10.40
N ARG A 50 21.41 -16.93 9.21
CA ARG A 50 21.34 -15.48 8.92
C ARG A 50 20.22 -15.12 7.98
N HIS A 51 19.75 -13.86 8.03
CA HIS A 51 18.74 -13.32 7.12
C HIS A 51 19.14 -13.50 5.66
N ARG A 52 18.25 -14.08 4.85
CA ARG A 52 18.43 -14.28 3.41
C ARG A 52 18.76 -12.96 2.72
N ARG A 53 19.84 -12.92 1.96
CA ARG A 53 20.27 -11.78 1.16
C ARG A 53 20.19 -12.11 -0.32
N TRP A 54 19.55 -11.23 -1.07
CA TRP A 54 19.36 -11.34 -2.53
C TRP A 54 20.47 -10.61 -3.24
N SER A 55 21.21 -11.32 -4.10
CA SER A 55 22.21 -10.71 -4.96
C SER A 55 21.58 -9.84 -6.05
N PRO A 56 22.33 -8.97 -6.72
CA PRO A 56 21.82 -8.22 -7.87
C PRO A 56 21.21 -9.11 -8.97
N ASP A 57 21.79 -10.29 -9.21
CA ASP A 57 21.29 -11.25 -10.21
C ASP A 57 19.98 -11.90 -9.75
N ASP A 58 19.88 -12.27 -8.47
CA ASP A 58 18.63 -12.77 -7.90
C ASP A 58 17.52 -11.70 -8.00
N VAL A 59 17.84 -10.44 -7.71
CA VAL A 59 16.90 -9.31 -7.83
C VAL A 59 16.44 -9.15 -9.27
N ALA A 60 17.36 -9.17 -10.24
CA ALA A 60 17.02 -9.03 -11.66
C ALA A 60 16.14 -10.19 -12.17
N MET A 61 16.39 -11.41 -11.69
CA MET A 61 15.58 -12.59 -12.04
C MET A 61 14.14 -12.45 -11.51
N VAL A 62 13.95 -12.01 -10.27
CA VAL A 62 12.62 -11.82 -9.69
C VAL A 62 11.90 -10.61 -10.30
N GLN A 63 12.61 -9.55 -10.66
CA GLN A 63 12.04 -8.42 -11.40
C GLN A 63 11.48 -8.88 -12.75
N GLU A 64 12.21 -9.72 -13.48
CA GLU A 64 11.74 -10.26 -14.75
C GLU A 64 10.51 -11.17 -14.56
N MET A 65 10.49 -11.98 -13.51
CA MET A 65 9.29 -12.75 -13.13
C MET A 65 8.08 -11.84 -12.92
N CYS A 66 8.22 -10.74 -12.16
CA CYS A 66 7.15 -9.78 -11.93
C CYS A 66 6.68 -9.14 -13.24
N ARG A 67 7.60 -8.73 -14.11
CA ARG A 67 7.30 -8.12 -15.41
C ARG A 67 6.50 -9.06 -16.31
N LEU A 68 6.93 -10.31 -16.41
CA LEU A 68 6.27 -11.32 -17.26
C LEU A 68 4.89 -11.70 -16.72
N THR A 69 4.75 -11.81 -15.40
CA THR A 69 3.46 -12.08 -14.76
C THR A 69 2.50 -10.91 -14.95
N ALA A 70 2.98 -9.68 -14.83
CA ALA A 70 2.19 -8.48 -15.12
C ALA A 70 1.79 -8.37 -16.60
N ALA A 71 2.59 -8.95 -17.51
CA ALA A 71 2.27 -9.07 -18.93
C ALA A 71 1.28 -10.22 -19.23
N GLY A 72 0.79 -10.94 -18.20
CA GLY A 72 -0.22 -11.98 -18.32
C GLY A 72 0.33 -13.41 -18.51
N LEU A 73 1.65 -13.62 -18.43
CA LEU A 73 2.20 -14.97 -18.46
C LEU A 73 1.84 -15.73 -17.17
N PRO A 74 1.45 -17.03 -17.27
CA PRO A 74 1.26 -17.87 -16.11
C PRO A 74 2.53 -17.93 -15.23
N PRO A 75 2.42 -17.91 -13.89
CA PRO A 75 3.57 -17.83 -12.99
C PRO A 75 4.66 -18.89 -13.23
N ALA A 76 4.30 -20.11 -13.60
CA ALA A 76 5.26 -21.17 -13.91
C ALA A 76 6.07 -20.88 -15.17
N GLU A 77 5.43 -20.34 -16.21
CA GLU A 77 6.10 -19.95 -17.47
C GLU A 77 6.95 -18.70 -17.28
N ALA A 78 6.42 -17.71 -16.57
CA ALA A 78 7.16 -16.50 -16.21
C ALA A 78 8.44 -16.82 -15.42
N ALA A 79 8.35 -17.75 -14.48
CA ALA A 79 9.51 -18.21 -13.70
C ALA A 79 10.57 -18.92 -14.55
N ARG A 80 10.15 -19.75 -15.52
CA ARG A 80 11.05 -20.42 -16.45
C ARG A 80 11.78 -19.41 -17.33
N ALA A 81 11.04 -18.50 -17.95
CA ALA A 81 11.60 -17.46 -18.82
C ALA A 81 12.55 -16.51 -18.05
N ALA A 82 12.22 -16.14 -16.80
CA ALA A 82 13.09 -15.34 -15.96
C ALA A 82 14.42 -16.02 -15.64
N LYS A 83 14.41 -17.35 -15.42
CA LYS A 83 15.63 -18.14 -15.20
C LYS A 83 16.48 -18.27 -16.48
N GLU A 84 15.85 -18.46 -17.63
CA GLU A 84 16.53 -18.50 -18.92
C GLU A 84 17.23 -17.16 -19.19
N SER A 85 16.53 -16.04 -19.04
CA SER A 85 17.10 -14.69 -19.17
C SER A 85 18.25 -14.41 -18.18
N ALA A 86 18.19 -14.97 -16.97
CA ALA A 86 19.28 -14.84 -16.00
C ALA A 86 20.53 -15.66 -16.43
N ARG A 87 20.34 -16.88 -16.95
CA ARG A 87 21.45 -17.72 -17.48
C ARG A 87 22.13 -17.08 -18.67
N ASP A 88 21.38 -16.50 -19.59
CA ASP A 88 21.89 -15.82 -20.77
C ASP A 88 22.72 -14.59 -20.40
N ARG A 89 22.29 -13.81 -19.39
CA ARG A 89 23.08 -12.69 -18.85
C ARG A 89 24.41 -13.13 -18.25
N VAL A 90 24.44 -14.24 -17.51
CA VAL A 90 25.67 -14.81 -16.95
C VAL A 90 26.59 -15.34 -18.05
N ALA A 91 26.03 -15.97 -19.08
CA ALA A 91 26.79 -16.47 -20.23
C ALA A 91 27.39 -15.33 -21.09
N ALA A 92 26.70 -14.20 -21.20
CA ALA A 92 27.14 -13.03 -21.96
C ALA A 92 28.18 -12.15 -21.24
N SER A 93 28.56 -12.46 -19.98
CA SER A 93 29.49 -11.66 -19.16
C SER A 93 30.71 -12.44 -18.73
N PRO A 94 31.76 -12.52 -19.60
CA PRO A 94 32.99 -13.31 -19.34
C PRO A 94 33.79 -12.84 -18.11
N ALA A 95 33.64 -11.60 -17.70
CA ALA A 95 34.40 -11.00 -16.59
C ALA A 95 33.96 -11.49 -15.19
N LEU A 96 32.76 -12.06 -15.02
CA LEU A 96 32.26 -12.55 -13.72
C LEU A 96 32.69 -13.98 -13.41
N VAL A 97 32.98 -14.79 -14.42
CA VAL A 97 33.43 -16.19 -14.26
C VAL A 97 34.85 -16.27 -13.68
N ALA A 98 35.73 -15.29 -13.94
CA ALA A 98 37.09 -15.23 -13.42
C ALA A 98 37.14 -14.92 -11.91
N ARG A 99 36.23 -14.11 -11.40
CA ARG A 99 36.17 -13.70 -9.97
C ARG A 99 35.65 -14.81 -9.05
N ALA A 100 34.74 -15.65 -9.51
CA ALA A 100 34.16 -16.75 -8.73
C ALA A 100 35.18 -17.90 -8.49
N ARG A 101 36.20 -18.06 -9.34
CA ARG A 101 37.21 -19.08 -9.19
C ARG A 101 38.36 -18.72 -8.23
N THR A 102 38.57 -17.44 -7.94
CA THR A 102 39.67 -16.96 -7.09
C THR A 102 39.30 -16.95 -5.58
N THR A 103 38.02 -16.91 -5.22
CA THR A 103 37.56 -16.87 -3.81
C THR A 103 37.35 -18.25 -3.18
N ALA A 104 37.41 -19.33 -3.94
CA ALA A 104 37.20 -20.69 -3.44
C ALA A 104 38.47 -21.39 -2.89
N ARG A 105 39.63 -20.72 -2.88
CA ARG A 105 40.89 -21.39 -2.58
C ARG A 105 41.70 -20.84 -1.39
N THR A 106 41.12 -20.15 -0.46
CA THR A 106 41.84 -19.81 0.79
C THR A 106 40.86 -19.67 1.95
N ARG A 107 40.68 -20.72 2.74
CA ARG A 107 40.58 -20.70 4.20
C ARG A 107 40.28 -22.07 4.77
N THR A 108 41.37 -22.78 5.03
CA THR A 108 41.47 -23.75 6.12
C THR A 108 42.20 -23.03 7.25
N GLY A 109 41.65 -23.06 8.50
CA GLY A 109 42.35 -22.50 9.67
C GLY A 109 41.44 -22.30 10.87
N VAL A 110 41.24 -23.31 11.61
CA VAL A 110 40.94 -23.56 13.04
C VAL A 110 41.20 -22.41 14.02
N ARG A 111 40.20 -22.09 14.89
CA ARG A 111 40.24 -22.19 16.37
C ARG A 111 39.03 -21.53 17.04
N THR A 112 38.45 -22.28 17.97
CA THR A 112 37.50 -21.93 19.07
C THR A 112 38.29 -21.68 20.37
N PRO A 113 37.64 -21.40 21.54
CA PRO A 113 36.57 -20.48 21.91
C PRO A 113 36.96 -19.55 23.09
N GLU A 114 36.13 -18.57 23.50
CA GLU A 114 35.95 -18.23 24.93
C GLU A 114 34.70 -17.38 25.18
N GLU A 115 34.06 -17.74 26.27
CA GLU A 115 32.85 -17.14 26.86
C GLU A 115 33.13 -15.77 27.46
N SER A 116 32.15 -14.88 27.46
CA SER A 116 31.87 -14.05 28.66
C SER A 116 30.50 -13.34 28.53
N SER A 117 29.73 -13.62 29.52
CA SER A 117 28.45 -12.99 29.93
C SER A 117 28.62 -11.50 30.20
N THR A 118 27.67 -10.66 29.85
CA THR A 118 27.26 -9.53 30.68
C THR A 118 25.85 -9.04 30.28
N THR A 119 25.03 -8.90 31.33
CA THR A 119 23.64 -8.46 31.39
C THR A 119 23.49 -6.95 31.11
N PRO A 120 22.31 -6.47 30.63
CA PRO A 120 22.08 -5.09 30.23
C PRO A 120 21.69 -4.15 31.39
N PRO A 121 21.85 -2.86 31.25
CA PRO A 121 21.11 -1.89 32.08
C PRO A 121 19.94 -1.26 31.31
N ALA A 122 18.96 -0.90 32.10
CA ALA A 122 17.63 -0.38 31.77
C ALA A 122 17.60 1.07 31.27
N SER A 123 16.52 1.37 30.57
CA SER A 123 15.75 2.62 30.55
C SER A 123 16.43 3.93 30.15
N MET A 124 16.00 4.45 29.00
CA MET A 124 15.65 5.88 28.89
C MET A 124 14.57 6.09 27.83
N THR A 125 13.47 6.67 28.27
CA THR A 125 12.34 7.12 27.49
C THR A 125 12.67 8.43 26.79
N PRO A 126 12.40 8.60 25.51
CA PRO A 126 12.23 9.93 24.93
C PRO A 126 10.76 10.25 24.72
N GLY A 127 10.45 11.51 25.00
CA GLY A 127 9.12 12.09 25.09
C GLY A 127 8.25 11.97 23.85
N SER A 128 6.95 11.92 24.12
CA SER A 128 5.84 11.96 23.18
C SER A 128 5.80 13.27 22.42
N PRO A 129 5.54 13.24 21.09
CA PRO A 129 4.88 14.35 20.43
C PRO A 129 3.36 14.22 20.61
N THR A 130 2.78 15.26 21.13
CA THR A 130 1.35 15.50 21.32
C THR A 130 0.57 15.41 20.01
N GLY A 131 -0.56 14.66 20.04
CA GLY A 131 -1.70 14.93 19.18
C GLY A 131 -2.13 13.83 18.21
N THR A 132 -2.43 12.63 18.70
CA THR A 132 -3.49 11.77 18.17
C THR A 132 -3.95 10.92 19.34
N GLY A 133 -5.23 11.09 19.75
CA GLY A 133 -5.80 10.32 20.83
C GLY A 133 -5.62 8.82 20.56
N LEU A 134 -4.90 8.14 21.44
CA LEU A 134 -4.84 6.68 21.46
C LEU A 134 -6.28 6.17 21.51
N PRO A 135 -6.66 5.17 20.68
CA PRO A 135 -7.96 4.53 20.79
C PRO A 135 -8.15 4.06 22.23
N SER A 136 -9.34 4.30 22.78
CA SER A 136 -9.65 3.81 24.13
C SER A 136 -9.34 2.31 24.20
N THR A 137 -8.93 1.81 25.36
CA THR A 137 -8.59 0.40 25.60
C THR A 137 -9.68 -0.53 25.04
N ASP A 138 -10.94 -0.12 25.08
CA ASP A 138 -12.10 -0.85 24.58
C ASP A 138 -12.09 -1.01 23.05
N VAL A 139 -11.84 0.04 22.29
CA VAL A 139 -11.83 0.01 20.82
C VAL A 139 -10.69 -0.87 20.30
N ALA A 140 -9.50 -0.77 20.92
CA ALA A 140 -8.38 -1.67 20.60
C ALA A 140 -8.71 -3.14 20.92
N GLN A 141 -9.53 -3.40 21.95
CA GLN A 141 -10.02 -4.74 22.29
C GLN A 141 -11.03 -5.27 21.26
N GLU A 142 -11.89 -4.41 20.73
CA GLU A 142 -12.81 -4.76 19.64
C GLU A 142 -12.06 -5.22 18.38
N GLY A 143 -11.03 -4.49 17.94
CA GLY A 143 -10.20 -4.89 16.80
C GLY A 143 -9.51 -6.23 17.02
N ARG A 144 -8.98 -6.46 18.23
CA ARG A 144 -8.43 -7.80 18.60
C ARG A 144 -9.51 -8.89 18.63
N GLY A 145 -10.71 -8.56 19.08
CA GLY A 145 -11.85 -9.45 19.08
C GLY A 145 -12.28 -9.86 17.66
N LEU A 146 -12.32 -8.88 16.75
CA LEU A 146 -12.62 -9.10 15.33
C LEU A 146 -11.57 -10.02 14.68
N ALA A 147 -10.27 -9.73 14.88
CA ALA A 147 -9.20 -10.58 14.36
C ALA A 147 -9.27 -12.03 14.88
N ARG A 148 -9.59 -12.22 16.18
CA ARG A 148 -9.76 -13.56 16.75
C ARG A 148 -10.96 -14.31 16.15
N ALA A 149 -12.08 -13.63 15.90
CA ALA A 149 -13.24 -14.22 15.23
C ALA A 149 -12.88 -14.67 13.81
N ALA A 150 -12.16 -13.83 13.05
CA ALA A 150 -11.68 -14.17 11.72
C ALA A 150 -10.76 -15.39 11.72
N VAL A 151 -9.80 -15.47 12.66
CA VAL A 151 -8.88 -16.62 12.78
C VAL A 151 -9.62 -17.94 13.05
N ARG A 152 -10.79 -17.90 13.70
CA ARG A 152 -11.64 -19.07 13.90
C ARG A 152 -12.58 -19.35 12.72
N LEU A 153 -12.54 -18.54 11.67
CA LEU A 153 -13.48 -18.57 10.54
C LEU A 153 -14.95 -18.43 10.99
N ASP A 154 -15.18 -17.71 12.09
CA ASP A 154 -16.50 -17.47 12.65
C ASP A 154 -17.15 -16.28 11.92
N ALA A 155 -17.71 -16.55 10.74
CA ALA A 155 -18.30 -15.57 9.85
C ALA A 155 -19.40 -14.73 10.53
N ARG A 156 -20.22 -15.39 11.37
CA ARG A 156 -21.30 -14.73 12.09
C ARG A 156 -20.75 -13.74 13.11
N ALA A 157 -19.80 -14.13 13.94
CA ALA A 157 -19.18 -13.24 14.92
C ALA A 157 -18.41 -12.12 14.24
N VAL A 158 -17.77 -12.34 13.08
CA VAL A 158 -17.14 -11.29 12.28
C VAL A 158 -18.17 -10.26 11.86
N GLN A 159 -19.30 -10.68 11.28
CA GLN A 159 -20.35 -9.79 10.81
C GLN A 159 -20.99 -8.99 11.96
N GLU A 160 -21.31 -9.66 13.07
CA GLU A 160 -21.90 -9.00 14.25
C GLU A 160 -20.98 -7.94 14.84
N ARG A 161 -19.67 -8.21 14.94
CA ARG A 161 -18.65 -7.27 15.43
C ARG A 161 -18.48 -6.06 14.52
N LEU A 162 -18.43 -6.28 13.20
CA LEU A 162 -18.34 -5.19 12.23
C LEU A 162 -19.57 -4.27 12.29
N ALA A 163 -20.76 -4.86 12.32
CA ALA A 163 -22.00 -4.11 12.42
C ALA A 163 -22.09 -3.32 13.74
N THR A 164 -21.65 -3.93 14.85
CA THR A 164 -21.61 -3.25 16.16
C THR A 164 -20.62 -2.09 16.15
N ALA A 165 -19.41 -2.29 15.64
CA ALA A 165 -18.40 -1.23 15.56
C ALA A 165 -18.92 -0.01 14.77
N VAL A 166 -19.56 -0.24 13.61
CA VAL A 166 -20.12 0.84 12.79
C VAL A 166 -21.25 1.57 13.53
N ARG A 167 -22.17 0.82 14.18
CA ARG A 167 -23.26 1.45 14.96
C ARG A 167 -22.78 2.26 16.16
N THR A 168 -21.75 1.76 16.86
CA THR A 168 -21.25 2.37 18.10
C THR A 168 -20.34 3.57 17.84
N HIS A 169 -19.46 3.48 16.87
CA HIS A 169 -18.40 4.48 16.66
C HIS A 169 -18.61 5.34 15.39
N GLY A 170 -19.58 4.98 14.54
CA GLY A 170 -19.70 5.51 13.19
C GLY A 170 -18.66 4.92 12.25
N LEU A 171 -18.88 5.04 10.94
CA LEU A 171 -18.10 4.34 9.92
C LEU A 171 -16.61 4.70 9.94
N ALA A 172 -16.29 5.99 10.02
CA ALA A 172 -14.91 6.44 9.92
C ALA A 172 -14.04 5.90 11.08
N ARG A 173 -14.54 5.98 12.31
CA ARG A 173 -13.82 5.45 13.47
C ARG A 173 -13.81 3.92 13.49
N ALA A 174 -14.90 3.25 13.13
CA ALA A 174 -14.93 1.80 12.98
C ALA A 174 -13.88 1.32 11.97
N TRP A 175 -13.70 2.05 10.86
CA TRP A 175 -12.66 1.76 9.90
C TRP A 175 -11.26 1.94 10.49
N GLU A 176 -10.96 3.11 11.04
CA GLU A 176 -9.60 3.45 11.50
C GLU A 176 -9.16 2.66 12.73
N ASP A 177 -10.07 2.51 13.71
CA ASP A 177 -9.73 2.01 15.03
C ASP A 177 -10.05 0.51 15.25
N VAL A 178 -10.92 -0.10 14.42
CA VAL A 178 -11.33 -1.51 14.54
C VAL A 178 -10.93 -2.32 13.31
N MET A 179 -11.38 -1.91 12.09
CA MET A 179 -11.19 -2.71 10.89
C MET A 179 -9.73 -2.74 10.43
N VAL A 180 -9.09 -1.57 10.30
CA VAL A 180 -7.68 -1.48 9.88
C VAL A 180 -6.73 -2.19 10.83
N PRO A 181 -6.82 -2.05 12.16
CA PRO A 181 -6.01 -2.82 13.09
C PRO A 181 -6.22 -4.34 12.98
N ALA A 182 -7.48 -4.80 12.78
CA ALA A 182 -7.79 -6.22 12.60
C ALA A 182 -7.18 -6.76 11.29
N LEU A 183 -7.36 -6.06 10.16
CA LEU A 183 -6.78 -6.41 8.86
C LEU A 183 -5.26 -6.49 8.95
N ARG A 184 -4.62 -5.50 9.58
CA ARG A 184 -3.16 -5.49 9.80
C ARG A 184 -2.69 -6.64 10.69
N ALA A 185 -3.47 -6.99 11.73
CA ALA A 185 -3.14 -8.10 12.61
C ALA A 185 -3.19 -9.44 11.88
N VAL A 186 -4.22 -9.67 11.06
CA VAL A 186 -4.34 -10.86 10.21
C VAL A 186 -3.23 -10.91 9.17
N GLY A 187 -2.95 -9.80 8.47
CA GLY A 187 -1.87 -9.70 7.49
C GLY A 187 -0.49 -10.02 8.07
N ARG A 188 -0.15 -9.48 9.24
CA ARG A 188 1.12 -9.82 9.93
C ARG A 188 1.20 -11.30 10.30
N LYS A 189 0.08 -11.89 10.74
CA LYS A 189 0.05 -13.32 11.09
C LYS A 189 0.25 -14.19 9.87
N TRP A 190 -0.35 -13.82 8.75
CA TRP A 190 -0.13 -14.47 7.46
C TRP A 190 1.33 -14.34 7.00
N GLU A 191 1.92 -13.16 7.03
CA GLU A 191 3.32 -12.94 6.68
C GLU A 191 4.30 -13.80 7.50
N SER A 192 4.01 -14.06 8.78
CA SER A 192 4.86 -14.84 9.68
C SER A 192 4.66 -16.35 9.55
N SER A 193 3.51 -16.83 9.04
CA SER A 193 3.10 -18.24 9.09
C SER A 193 3.09 -18.95 7.73
N GLY A 194 3.54 -18.28 6.66
CA GLY A 194 3.47 -18.80 5.29
C GLY A 194 2.04 -18.78 4.75
N ASP A 195 1.70 -19.70 3.82
CA ASP A 195 0.36 -19.72 3.17
C ASP A 195 -0.80 -20.11 4.13
N ARG A 196 -0.52 -20.26 5.41
CA ARG A 196 -1.55 -20.42 6.44
C ARG A 196 -2.25 -19.09 6.65
N TYR A 197 -3.54 -19.11 6.88
CA TYR A 197 -4.40 -17.94 7.11
C TYR A 197 -4.76 -17.10 5.87
N VAL A 198 -4.53 -17.57 4.65
CA VAL A 198 -5.07 -16.94 3.43
C VAL A 198 -6.60 -16.93 3.48
N GLU A 199 -7.21 -18.02 3.92
CA GLU A 199 -8.66 -18.14 4.11
C GLU A 199 -9.19 -17.14 5.16
N VAL A 200 -8.40 -16.84 6.17
CA VAL A 200 -8.76 -15.84 7.21
C VAL A 200 -8.77 -14.43 6.65
N GLU A 201 -7.76 -14.09 5.83
CA GLU A 201 -7.69 -12.80 5.14
C GLU A 201 -8.87 -12.64 4.18
N HIS A 202 -9.17 -13.66 3.38
CA HIS A 202 -10.31 -13.65 2.46
C HIS A 202 -11.63 -13.47 3.20
N LEU A 203 -11.86 -14.23 4.27
CA LEU A 203 -13.07 -14.11 5.08
C LEU A 203 -13.23 -12.69 5.63
N LEU A 204 -12.17 -12.16 6.28
CA LEU A 204 -12.22 -10.85 6.89
C LEU A 204 -12.43 -9.76 5.84
N THR A 205 -11.67 -9.79 4.74
CA THR A 205 -11.79 -8.84 3.63
C THR A 205 -13.19 -8.83 3.02
N TRP A 206 -13.77 -10.02 2.80
CA TRP A 206 -15.14 -10.16 2.30
C TRP A 206 -16.16 -9.47 3.21
N HIS A 207 -16.11 -9.75 4.51
CA HIS A 207 -17.08 -9.20 5.47
C HIS A 207 -16.88 -7.69 5.68
N VAL A 208 -15.64 -7.21 5.69
CA VAL A 208 -15.35 -5.77 5.74
C VAL A 208 -15.91 -5.09 4.50
N SER A 209 -15.64 -5.61 3.29
CA SER A 209 -16.20 -5.06 2.04
C SER A 209 -17.72 -5.06 2.05
N ALA A 210 -18.36 -6.17 2.47
CA ALA A 210 -19.82 -6.26 2.56
C ALA A 210 -20.40 -5.20 3.50
N THR A 211 -19.77 -4.98 4.67
CA THR A 211 -20.19 -3.96 5.64
C THR A 211 -20.06 -2.54 5.08
N LEU A 212 -18.94 -2.22 4.42
CA LEU A 212 -18.70 -0.92 3.82
C LEU A 212 -19.68 -0.63 2.68
N ARG A 213 -19.93 -1.60 1.81
CA ARG A 213 -20.90 -1.48 0.71
C ARG A 213 -22.33 -1.36 1.20
N HIS A 214 -22.69 -2.09 2.24
CA HIS A 214 -24.00 -1.92 2.89
C HIS A 214 -24.16 -0.50 3.42
N ALA A 215 -23.18 0.05 4.13
CA ALA A 215 -23.19 1.41 4.62
C ALA A 215 -23.33 2.44 3.48
N TYR A 216 -22.59 2.24 2.38
CA TYR A 216 -22.69 3.06 1.17
C TYR A 216 -24.12 3.04 0.59
N VAL A 217 -24.70 1.87 0.35
CA VAL A 217 -26.02 1.73 -0.27
C VAL A 217 -27.09 2.35 0.64
N SER A 218 -27.05 2.06 1.94
CA SER A 218 -28.03 2.62 2.91
C SER A 218 -27.94 4.14 3.01
N ALA A 219 -26.75 4.72 2.93
CA ALA A 219 -26.58 6.18 2.92
C ALA A 219 -27.03 6.81 1.60
N ALA A 220 -26.86 6.12 0.47
CA ALA A 220 -27.24 6.60 -0.85
C ALA A 220 -28.77 6.73 -1.06
N GLU A 221 -29.59 6.02 -0.27
CA GLU A 221 -31.06 6.13 -0.30
C GLU A 221 -31.55 7.57 -0.01
N HIS A 222 -30.75 8.36 0.69
CA HIS A 222 -31.08 9.75 1.00
C HIS A 222 -30.71 10.75 -0.11
N GLY A 223 -30.13 10.30 -1.21
CA GLY A 223 -29.75 11.07 -2.38
C GLY A 223 -28.67 12.15 -2.13
N PRO A 224 -27.83 12.45 -3.13
CA PRO A 224 -26.94 13.61 -3.07
C PRO A 224 -27.74 14.90 -3.22
N PRO A 225 -27.23 16.06 -2.72
CA PRO A 225 -27.78 17.36 -3.07
C PRO A 225 -27.75 17.56 -4.59
N ALA A 226 -28.78 18.15 -5.15
CA ALA A 226 -28.85 18.45 -6.58
C ALA A 226 -27.65 19.31 -7.01
N ALA A 227 -27.05 18.98 -8.17
CA ALA A 227 -26.01 19.75 -8.86
C ALA A 227 -24.59 19.78 -8.27
N VAL A 228 -24.18 18.80 -7.47
CA VAL A 228 -22.77 18.68 -7.02
C VAL A 228 -22.03 17.66 -7.90
N SER A 229 -20.90 18.07 -8.50
CA SER A 229 -20.03 17.15 -9.26
C SER A 229 -19.41 16.12 -8.33
N PRO A 230 -19.41 14.83 -8.70
CA PRO A 230 -18.89 13.76 -7.83
C PRO A 230 -17.36 13.77 -7.74
N VAL A 231 -16.84 13.37 -6.59
CA VAL A 231 -15.43 13.02 -6.39
C VAL A 231 -15.12 11.72 -7.12
N LEU A 232 -13.97 11.62 -7.77
CA LEU A 232 -13.52 10.40 -8.45
C LEU A 232 -12.56 9.61 -7.55
N LEU A 233 -12.88 8.34 -7.30
CA LEU A 233 -12.07 7.43 -6.48
C LEU A 233 -11.52 6.30 -7.36
N ALA A 234 -10.19 6.10 -7.36
CA ALA A 234 -9.56 5.06 -8.15
C ALA A 234 -8.29 4.53 -7.49
N CYS A 235 -8.03 3.23 -7.64
CA CYS A 235 -6.70 2.70 -7.43
C CYS A 235 -5.81 3.01 -8.63
N THR A 236 -4.53 3.23 -8.38
CA THR A 236 -3.51 3.36 -9.43
C THR A 236 -3.37 2.08 -10.26
N PRO A 237 -2.79 2.14 -11.46
CA PRO A 237 -2.55 0.96 -12.27
C PRO A 237 -1.80 -0.13 -11.51
N GLY A 238 -2.31 -1.37 -11.57
CA GLY A 238 -1.75 -2.52 -10.85
C GLY A 238 -2.10 -2.63 -9.37
N GLU A 239 -2.77 -1.63 -8.78
CA GLU A 239 -3.18 -1.63 -7.38
C GLU A 239 -4.56 -2.30 -7.19
N GLN A 240 -4.62 -3.35 -6.36
CA GLN A 240 -5.82 -4.16 -6.15
C GLN A 240 -6.49 -3.93 -4.78
N HIS A 241 -5.87 -3.20 -3.86
CA HIS A 241 -6.40 -2.99 -2.51
C HIS A 241 -7.51 -1.93 -2.52
N THR A 242 -8.75 -2.33 -2.73
CA THR A 242 -9.93 -1.44 -2.87
C THR A 242 -10.58 -1.06 -1.56
N LEU A 243 -10.42 -1.83 -0.48
CA LEU A 243 -11.12 -1.59 0.80
C LEU A 243 -11.02 -0.16 1.32
N PRO A 244 -9.86 0.52 1.28
CA PRO A 244 -9.77 1.90 1.74
C PRO A 244 -10.60 2.88 0.90
N LEU A 245 -10.75 2.62 -0.41
CA LEU A 245 -11.65 3.41 -1.25
C LEU A 245 -13.11 3.09 -0.99
N GLU A 246 -13.45 1.84 -0.67
CA GLU A 246 -14.80 1.46 -0.25
C GLU A 246 -15.18 2.16 1.06
N ALA A 247 -14.26 2.24 2.02
CA ALA A 247 -14.44 2.98 3.27
C ALA A 247 -14.63 4.48 3.02
N LEU A 248 -13.81 5.08 2.17
CA LEU A 248 -13.95 6.48 1.81
C LEU A 248 -15.26 6.76 1.08
N ASN A 249 -15.65 5.91 0.14
CA ASN A 249 -16.91 6.03 -0.60
C ASN A 249 -18.13 5.99 0.33
N ALA A 250 -18.15 5.04 1.27
CA ALA A 250 -19.22 4.93 2.25
C ALA A 250 -19.28 6.14 3.19
N ALA A 251 -18.12 6.62 3.66
CA ALA A 251 -18.04 7.77 4.53
C ALA A 251 -18.39 9.11 3.84
N LEU A 252 -18.14 9.22 2.52
CA LEU A 252 -18.61 10.33 1.69
C LEU A 252 -20.14 10.29 1.51
N ALA A 253 -20.69 9.10 1.29
CA ALA A 253 -22.14 8.92 1.16
C ALA A 253 -22.89 9.32 2.45
N GLU A 254 -22.39 8.97 3.65
CA GLU A 254 -22.94 9.44 4.93
C GLU A 254 -22.99 10.98 5.01
N ARG A 255 -22.04 11.65 4.34
CA ARG A 255 -21.96 13.13 4.28
C ARG A 255 -22.68 13.74 3.09
N ARG A 256 -23.39 12.92 2.32
CA ARG A 256 -24.06 13.31 1.06
C ARG A 256 -23.13 13.93 0.01
N VAL A 257 -21.84 13.56 0.04
CA VAL A 257 -20.89 13.94 -0.99
C VAL A 257 -20.89 12.87 -2.08
N PRO A 258 -21.33 13.19 -3.30
CA PRO A 258 -21.38 12.22 -4.38
C PRO A 258 -19.96 11.77 -4.78
N ALA A 259 -19.82 10.48 -5.04
CA ALA A 259 -18.55 9.91 -5.51
C ALA A 259 -18.78 8.89 -6.62
N VAL A 260 -17.83 8.81 -7.54
CA VAL A 260 -17.73 7.77 -8.57
C VAL A 260 -16.50 6.93 -8.27
N THR A 261 -16.70 5.65 -7.98
CA THR A 261 -15.61 4.71 -7.67
C THR A 261 -15.33 3.82 -8.88
N LEU A 262 -14.08 3.83 -9.36
CA LEU A 262 -13.63 3.00 -10.49
C LEU A 262 -13.05 1.66 -10.03
N GLY A 263 -12.70 1.53 -8.74
CA GLY A 263 -12.17 0.28 -8.18
C GLY A 263 -10.68 0.07 -8.39
N GLY A 264 -10.27 -1.20 -8.48
CA GLY A 264 -8.86 -1.63 -8.54
C GLY A 264 -8.24 -1.54 -9.92
N ALA A 265 -6.91 -1.40 -9.96
CA ALA A 265 -6.04 -1.49 -11.14
C ALA A 265 -6.51 -0.65 -12.35
N VAL A 266 -6.95 0.58 -12.13
CA VAL A 266 -7.51 1.43 -13.18
C VAL A 266 -6.42 1.85 -14.18
N PRO A 267 -6.56 1.54 -15.48
CA PRO A 267 -5.61 1.98 -16.49
C PRO A 267 -5.53 3.51 -16.58
N PRO A 268 -4.34 4.08 -16.89
CA PRO A 268 -4.17 5.52 -17.00
C PRO A 268 -5.16 6.19 -17.97
N GLU A 269 -5.38 5.55 -19.11
CA GLU A 269 -6.27 6.05 -20.18
C GLU A 269 -7.73 6.07 -19.71
N ALA A 270 -8.17 5.04 -18.99
CA ALA A 270 -9.52 4.97 -18.43
C ALA A 270 -9.73 6.05 -17.36
N LEU A 271 -8.71 6.28 -16.51
CA LEU A 271 -8.75 7.31 -15.49
C LEU A 271 -8.82 8.72 -16.11
N MET A 272 -8.01 8.97 -17.13
CA MET A 272 -8.03 10.24 -17.88
C MET A 272 -9.39 10.48 -18.55
N ALA A 273 -9.96 9.46 -19.20
CA ALA A 273 -11.27 9.54 -19.84
C ALA A 273 -12.38 9.80 -18.80
N ALA A 274 -12.29 9.18 -17.63
CA ALA A 274 -13.24 9.41 -16.54
C ALA A 274 -13.17 10.86 -16.03
N VAL A 275 -11.96 11.42 -15.81
CA VAL A 275 -11.79 12.81 -15.39
C VAL A 275 -12.39 13.79 -16.40
N GLN A 276 -12.17 13.57 -17.69
CA GLN A 276 -12.73 14.44 -18.74
C GLN A 276 -14.26 14.33 -18.84
N ARG A 277 -14.81 13.14 -18.64
CA ARG A 277 -16.26 12.88 -18.74
C ARG A 277 -17.04 13.36 -17.54
N VAL A 278 -16.47 13.14 -16.33
CA VAL A 278 -17.14 13.44 -15.04
C VAL A 278 -16.90 14.88 -14.61
N GLY A 279 -15.73 15.45 -14.92
CA GLY A 279 -15.33 16.77 -14.44
C GLY A 279 -15.29 16.86 -12.90
N PRO A 280 -14.54 15.95 -12.20
CA PRO A 280 -14.60 15.87 -10.76
C PRO A 280 -13.85 17.04 -10.10
N PRO A 281 -14.36 17.60 -8.97
CA PRO A 281 -13.65 18.61 -8.21
C PRO A 281 -12.38 18.05 -7.55
N ALA A 282 -12.39 16.74 -7.25
CA ALA A 282 -11.24 16.04 -6.68
C ALA A 282 -11.13 14.62 -7.23
N VAL A 283 -9.89 14.12 -7.34
CA VAL A 283 -9.56 12.73 -7.67
C VAL A 283 -8.73 12.15 -6.54
N VAL A 284 -9.15 11.03 -6.00
CA VAL A 284 -8.41 10.28 -4.99
C VAL A 284 -7.74 9.09 -5.64
N LEU A 285 -6.43 9.01 -5.55
CA LEU A 285 -5.61 7.92 -6.05
C LEU A 285 -5.09 7.08 -4.89
N TRP A 286 -5.55 5.84 -4.79
CA TRP A 286 -5.08 4.90 -3.79
C TRP A 286 -3.89 4.09 -4.32
N SER A 287 -2.85 3.98 -3.50
CA SER A 287 -1.74 3.05 -3.70
C SER A 287 -1.29 2.49 -2.35
N GLN A 288 -1.36 1.16 -2.22
CA GLN A 288 -0.91 0.43 -1.03
C GLN A 288 0.60 0.22 -1.03
N SER A 289 1.18 0.03 -2.22
CA SER A 289 2.58 -0.31 -2.39
C SER A 289 3.32 0.79 -3.14
N TRP A 290 4.58 0.99 -2.78
CA TRP A 290 5.44 1.91 -3.53
C TRP A 290 5.52 1.56 -5.03
N SER A 291 5.47 0.28 -5.38
CA SER A 291 5.51 -0.19 -6.77
C SER A 291 4.29 0.18 -7.61
N THR A 292 3.15 0.43 -6.97
CA THR A 292 1.91 0.85 -7.64
C THR A 292 1.72 2.38 -7.56
N ALA A 293 2.54 3.10 -6.79
CA ALA A 293 2.51 4.56 -6.72
C ALA A 293 3.01 5.18 -8.04
N ASN A 294 2.11 5.82 -8.78
CA ASN A 294 2.41 6.41 -10.08
C ASN A 294 2.37 7.94 -9.99
N LEU A 295 3.45 8.54 -9.51
CA LEU A 295 3.56 10.00 -9.36
C LEU A 295 3.49 10.77 -10.69
N PRO A 296 4.07 10.29 -11.82
CA PRO A 296 3.87 10.90 -13.14
C PRO A 296 2.39 11.00 -13.52
N LEU A 297 1.61 9.94 -13.31
CA LEU A 297 0.16 9.95 -13.57
C LEU A 297 -0.56 10.97 -12.69
N ALA A 298 -0.24 11.03 -11.39
CA ALA A 298 -0.83 11.98 -10.46
C ALA A 298 -0.57 13.43 -10.88
N ARG A 299 0.67 13.75 -11.28
CA ARG A 299 1.05 15.07 -11.80
C ARG A 299 0.35 15.41 -13.11
N HIS A 300 0.20 14.44 -14.00
CA HIS A 300 -0.51 14.62 -15.26
C HIS A 300 -2.00 14.93 -15.01
N LEU A 301 -2.65 14.21 -14.11
CA LEU A 301 -4.03 14.49 -13.69
C LEU A 301 -4.17 15.89 -13.07
N ALA A 302 -3.25 16.30 -12.22
CA ALA A 302 -3.25 17.63 -11.61
C ALA A 302 -3.07 18.76 -12.63
N ALA A 303 -2.37 18.50 -13.73
CA ALA A 303 -2.19 19.44 -14.83
C ALA A 303 -3.38 19.46 -15.82
N THR A 304 -4.17 18.40 -15.84
CA THR A 304 -5.30 18.23 -16.77
C THR A 304 -6.40 19.23 -16.46
N ARG A 305 -6.90 19.88 -17.51
CA ARG A 305 -8.04 20.79 -17.46
C ARG A 305 -9.26 20.11 -18.07
N TRP A 306 -10.40 20.36 -17.49
CA TRP A 306 -11.67 19.83 -17.97
C TRP A 306 -12.77 20.92 -17.98
N GLY A 307 -13.89 20.64 -18.66
CA GLY A 307 -15.01 21.55 -18.79
C GLY A 307 -15.23 22.00 -20.25
N VAL A 308 -16.13 22.97 -20.46
CA VAL A 308 -16.37 23.55 -21.79
C VAL A 308 -15.14 24.29 -22.32
N ARG A 309 -15.07 24.47 -23.65
CA ARG A 309 -13.96 25.20 -24.30
C ARG A 309 -13.69 26.53 -23.59
N GLY A 310 -12.45 26.72 -23.14
CA GLY A 310 -12.03 27.89 -22.37
C GLY A 310 -12.06 27.69 -20.85
N ALA A 311 -12.65 26.60 -20.32
CA ALA A 311 -12.63 26.30 -18.90
C ALA A 311 -11.20 26.04 -18.40
N ARG A 312 -10.88 26.60 -17.23
CA ARG A 312 -9.58 26.44 -16.56
C ARG A 312 -9.64 25.58 -15.32
N THR A 313 -10.73 24.82 -15.16
CA THR A 313 -10.98 23.99 -13.99
C THR A 313 -10.01 22.80 -13.95
N ARG A 314 -9.49 22.51 -12.78
CA ARG A 314 -8.61 21.38 -12.49
C ARG A 314 -9.10 20.65 -11.25
N SER A 315 -8.95 19.34 -11.25
CA SER A 315 -9.23 18.55 -10.06
C SER A 315 -8.13 18.70 -9.02
N ARG A 316 -8.51 18.72 -7.75
CA ARG A 316 -7.57 18.48 -6.64
C ARG A 316 -7.18 17.01 -6.65
N ILE A 317 -5.91 16.69 -6.54
CA ILE A 317 -5.44 15.30 -6.52
C ILE A 317 -5.00 14.93 -5.11
N LEU A 318 -5.65 13.89 -4.55
CA LEU A 318 -5.34 13.34 -3.25
C LEU A 318 -4.59 12.01 -3.44
N LEU A 319 -3.38 11.94 -2.92
CA LEU A 319 -2.54 10.74 -2.91
C LEU A 319 -2.78 10.00 -1.60
N SER A 320 -3.58 8.94 -1.64
CA SER A 320 -4.00 8.18 -0.46
C SER A 320 -3.33 6.81 -0.42
N GLY A 321 -2.97 6.37 0.77
CA GLY A 321 -2.32 5.08 0.98
C GLY A 321 -0.81 5.15 1.27
N PRO A 322 -0.24 4.06 1.82
CA PRO A 322 1.16 4.01 2.25
C PRO A 322 2.17 3.94 1.09
N GLY A 323 1.72 3.64 -0.13
CA GLY A 323 2.59 3.55 -1.30
C GLY A 323 3.23 4.88 -1.72
N TRP A 324 2.64 5.99 -1.35
CA TRP A 324 3.15 7.32 -1.67
C TRP A 324 4.16 7.79 -0.63
N ASP A 325 5.41 7.43 -0.81
CA ASP A 325 6.47 7.64 0.20
C ASP A 325 7.10 9.03 0.17
N THR A 326 6.88 9.78 -0.90
CA THR A 326 7.47 11.11 -1.10
C THR A 326 6.53 12.23 -0.65
N GLN A 327 7.11 13.36 -0.28
CA GLN A 327 6.34 14.59 -0.07
C GLN A 327 5.59 14.93 -1.37
N PRO A 328 4.28 15.23 -1.28
CA PRO A 328 3.53 15.63 -2.46
C PRO A 328 4.15 16.89 -3.05
N GLY A 329 4.37 16.89 -4.35
CA GLY A 329 4.76 18.10 -5.07
C GLY A 329 3.64 19.15 -5.06
N PRO A 330 3.89 20.35 -5.57
CA PRO A 330 2.90 21.42 -5.64
C PRO A 330 1.59 20.95 -6.28
N GLY A 331 0.47 21.23 -5.63
CA GLY A 331 -0.88 20.89 -6.12
C GLY A 331 -1.34 19.45 -5.85
N LEU A 332 -0.55 18.66 -5.13
CA LEU A 332 -0.93 17.31 -4.68
C LEU A 332 -1.16 17.33 -3.17
N LEU A 333 -2.25 16.69 -2.72
CA LEU A 333 -2.62 16.56 -1.32
C LEU A 333 -2.34 15.12 -0.85
N ARG A 334 -1.94 14.94 0.41
CA ARG A 334 -1.63 13.62 0.94
C ARG A 334 -2.28 13.39 2.31
N PRO A 335 -3.55 13.01 2.33
CA PRO A 335 -4.19 12.62 3.58
C PRO A 335 -3.57 11.32 4.10
N ARG A 336 -3.31 11.28 5.41
CA ARG A 336 -2.75 10.11 6.10
C ARG A 336 -3.81 9.19 6.68
N GLN A 337 -5.01 9.73 6.93
CA GLN A 337 -6.14 9.06 7.57
C GLN A 337 -7.42 9.35 6.79
N LEU A 338 -8.43 8.49 6.99
CA LEU A 338 -9.75 8.66 6.38
C LEU A 338 -10.39 9.98 6.79
N ALA A 339 -10.28 10.33 8.07
CA ALA A 339 -10.83 11.58 8.60
C ALA A 339 -10.22 12.82 7.93
N GLU A 340 -8.90 12.81 7.66
CA GLU A 340 -8.21 13.88 6.95
C GLU A 340 -8.67 13.98 5.47
N ALA A 341 -8.79 12.82 4.80
CA ALA A 341 -9.30 12.76 3.43
C ALA A 341 -10.72 13.33 3.33
N LEU A 342 -11.60 12.96 4.28
CA LEU A 342 -12.95 13.50 4.36
C LEU A 342 -12.96 15.01 4.58
N SER A 343 -12.16 15.54 5.50
CA SER A 343 -12.04 16.97 5.74
C SER A 343 -11.62 17.74 4.49
N LEU A 344 -10.65 17.20 3.74
CA LEU A 344 -10.20 17.80 2.48
C LEU A 344 -11.27 17.77 1.39
N LEU A 345 -12.09 16.71 1.34
CA LEU A 345 -13.10 16.52 0.29
C LEU A 345 -14.43 17.25 0.59
N THR A 346 -14.71 17.53 1.86
CA THR A 346 -15.92 18.26 2.29
C THR A 346 -15.70 19.76 2.48
N ALA A 347 -14.44 20.21 2.51
CA ALA A 347 -14.13 21.64 2.58
C ALA A 347 -14.69 22.38 1.35
N PRO A 348 -15.33 23.55 1.54
CA PRO A 348 -15.76 24.39 0.42
C PRO A 348 -14.55 24.76 -0.46
N ASP A 349 -14.79 24.79 -1.76
CA ASP A 349 -13.73 25.11 -2.74
C ASP A 349 -13.53 26.63 -2.75
N ASP A 350 -12.52 27.15 -2.03
CA ASP A 350 -12.14 28.58 -2.01
C ASP A 350 -11.81 29.16 -3.41
N ARG A 351 -11.75 28.32 -4.44
CA ARG A 351 -11.50 28.71 -5.83
C ARG A 351 -12.76 29.07 -6.61
N ALA A 352 -13.94 28.83 -6.07
CA ALA A 352 -15.23 29.15 -6.70
C ALA A 352 -15.68 30.61 -6.43
N THR A 353 -15.06 31.29 -5.47
CA THR A 353 -15.33 32.72 -5.18
C THR A 353 -14.35 33.59 -5.94
N GLY A 354 -14.46 33.63 -7.26
CA GLY A 354 -13.95 34.78 -8.04
C GLY A 354 -14.69 36.04 -7.60
N PRO A 355 -14.02 37.21 -7.58
CA PRO A 355 -14.65 38.47 -7.14
C PRO A 355 -15.86 38.79 -8.03
N THR A 356 -17.04 38.74 -7.44
CA THR A 356 -18.24 39.31 -8.05
C THR A 356 -18.05 40.81 -8.11
N THR A 357 -17.63 41.34 -9.25
CA THR A 357 -17.60 42.75 -9.51
C THR A 357 -19.07 43.23 -9.49
N PRO A 358 -19.46 44.18 -8.62
CA PRO A 358 -20.80 44.73 -8.68
C PRO A 358 -20.93 45.53 -9.97
N ILE A 359 -21.91 45.19 -10.79
CA ILE A 359 -22.33 45.99 -11.92
C ILE A 359 -23.05 47.19 -11.32
N SER A 360 -22.36 48.35 -11.31
CA SER A 360 -23.01 49.64 -11.02
C SER A 360 -23.93 50.01 -12.18
N SER A 361 -25.19 50.18 -11.83
CA SER A 361 -26.24 50.73 -12.70
C SER A 361 -26.07 52.24 -12.87
#